data_d3cc83ab499498eba0d1640eea534816
#
_entry.id   d3cc83ab499498eba0d1640eea534816
#
_cell.length_a   1.000
_cell.length_b   1.000
_cell.length_c   1.000
_cell.angle_alpha   90.00
_cell.angle_beta   90.00
_cell.angle_gamma   90.00
#
_symmetry.space_group_name_H-M   'P 1'
#
loop_
_entity.id
_entity.type
_entity.pdbx_description
1 polymer ?
#
loop_
_entity_poly.entity_id
_entity_poly.type
_entity_poly.pdbx_seq_one_letter_code
_entity_poly.pdbx_strand_id
1 'polypeptide(L)'
;RKTDPKAADELVRTFSYHIDHGYGMDCYAVGPTLGAGVSALMVNDTIIYPWCYKTQEVLDNGPLRFTVKLEFNPLAVKGDTAVVETRLITLDAGSHLNRTAVSYSNLKESLPIVTGIVLHEPDGAVVADAAGGYMTYVDPTTGPDNGKIFMGAAFPAVVKEAKTVLFPIEEKKMRNNADGHVLVVSDYEPGADYVYYWGFAWDRADIKTAEAWNRYMADCLLYTSDAADEAR
;
A
#
# COMPACT_ATOMS: atom_id res chain seq x y z
N ARG A 1 -35.33 0.43 6.43
CA ARG A 1 -34.36 0.07 7.48
C ARG A 1 -34.94 -0.14 8.88
N LYS A 2 -36.14 0.34 9.19
CA LYS A 2 -36.74 0.21 10.54
C LYS A 2 -37.73 -0.92 10.70
N THR A 3 -38.11 -1.61 9.65
CA THR A 3 -39.31 -2.45 9.67
C THR A 3 -39.08 -3.96 9.49
N ASP A 4 -37.95 -4.41 8.94
CA ASP A 4 -37.61 -5.82 8.83
C ASP A 4 -36.11 -6.05 8.73
N PRO A 5 -35.44 -6.49 9.83
CA PRO A 5 -34.02 -6.80 9.82
C PRO A 5 -33.60 -7.87 8.79
N LYS A 6 -34.48 -8.89 8.56
CA LYS A 6 -34.17 -9.96 7.61
C LYS A 6 -34.18 -9.46 6.16
N ALA A 7 -35.11 -8.58 5.81
CA ALA A 7 -35.14 -7.95 4.49
C ALA A 7 -33.94 -7.00 4.29
N ALA A 8 -33.47 -6.34 5.35
CA ALA A 8 -32.29 -5.52 5.29
C ALA A 8 -31.02 -6.36 5.07
N ASP A 9 -30.88 -7.50 5.75
CA ASP A 9 -29.76 -8.43 5.58
C ASP A 9 -29.75 -9.06 4.19
N GLU A 10 -30.94 -9.40 3.64
CA GLU A 10 -31.06 -9.94 2.28
C GLU A 10 -30.67 -8.90 1.23
N LEU A 11 -31.04 -7.63 1.41
CA LEU A 11 -30.62 -6.53 0.56
C LEU A 11 -29.10 -6.33 0.59
N VAL A 12 -28.49 -6.39 1.78
CA VAL A 12 -27.03 -6.30 1.94
C VAL A 12 -26.36 -7.45 1.19
N ARG A 13 -26.81 -8.69 1.37
CA ARG A 13 -26.24 -9.84 0.66
C ARG A 13 -26.39 -9.74 -0.85
N THR A 14 -27.48 -9.19 -1.34
CA THR A 14 -27.78 -9.11 -2.79
C THR A 14 -27.04 -7.96 -3.48
N PHE A 15 -26.85 -6.82 -2.81
CA PHE A 15 -26.37 -5.59 -3.45
C PHE A 15 -25.08 -5.04 -2.86
N SER A 16 -24.49 -5.68 -1.83
CA SER A 16 -23.25 -5.22 -1.26
C SER A 16 -22.07 -5.48 -2.21
N TYR A 17 -21.34 -4.44 -2.55
CA TYR A 17 -20.09 -4.55 -3.29
C TYR A 17 -18.93 -5.08 -2.42
N HIS A 18 -19.16 -5.31 -1.13
CA HIS A 18 -18.23 -6.00 -0.22
C HIS A 18 -18.35 -7.52 -0.27
N ILE A 19 -19.26 -8.06 -1.07
CA ILE A 19 -19.45 -9.50 -1.27
C ILE A 19 -19.14 -9.84 -2.72
N ASP A 20 -18.36 -10.89 -2.94
CA ASP A 20 -18.07 -11.35 -4.30
C ASP A 20 -19.31 -11.98 -4.94
N HIS A 21 -19.80 -11.35 -6.00
CA HIS A 21 -20.87 -11.82 -6.85
C HIS A 21 -20.36 -12.41 -8.17
N GLY A 22 -19.07 -12.79 -8.25
CA GLY A 22 -18.40 -13.30 -9.44
C GLY A 22 -17.72 -12.23 -10.30
N TYR A 23 -17.68 -10.99 -9.84
CA TYR A 23 -17.07 -9.85 -10.54
C TYR A 23 -15.91 -9.20 -9.74
N GLY A 24 -15.58 -9.77 -8.60
CA GLY A 24 -14.71 -9.15 -7.61
C GLY A 24 -15.50 -8.39 -6.54
N MET A 25 -14.79 -7.78 -5.62
CA MET A 25 -15.37 -7.12 -4.45
C MET A 25 -14.44 -6.04 -3.90
N ASP A 26 -14.99 -5.10 -3.14
CA ASP A 26 -14.26 -4.21 -2.25
C ASP A 26 -14.29 -4.81 -0.83
N CYS A 27 -13.23 -5.47 -0.43
CA CYS A 27 -13.18 -6.25 0.81
C CYS A 27 -12.13 -5.76 1.82
N TYR A 28 -11.42 -4.67 1.50
CA TYR A 28 -10.33 -4.15 2.32
C TYR A 28 -10.54 -2.67 2.66
N ALA A 29 -10.91 -2.40 3.90
CA ALA A 29 -11.23 -1.07 4.37
C ALA A 29 -9.96 -0.27 4.70
N VAL A 30 -9.54 0.64 3.85
CA VAL A 30 -8.31 1.41 4.04
C VAL A 30 -8.48 2.62 4.97
N GLY A 31 -9.62 3.28 4.97
CA GLY A 31 -9.84 4.50 5.77
C GLY A 31 -8.78 5.59 5.50
N PRO A 32 -8.66 6.59 6.37
CA PRO A 32 -7.62 7.62 6.28
C PRO A 32 -6.28 7.11 6.86
N THR A 33 -5.66 6.14 6.17
CA THR A 33 -4.41 5.44 6.53
C THR A 33 -3.44 5.41 5.35
N LEU A 34 -2.36 4.64 5.45
CA LEU A 34 -1.47 4.37 4.31
C LEU A 34 -2.01 3.26 3.38
N GLY A 35 -3.21 2.74 3.64
CA GLY A 35 -3.86 1.76 2.78
C GLY A 35 -3.04 0.50 2.58
N ALA A 36 -2.88 0.08 1.33
CA ALA A 36 -2.17 -1.14 0.94
C ALA A 36 -0.83 -0.83 0.26
N GLY A 37 0.04 -0.05 0.88
CA GLY A 37 1.37 0.23 0.37
C GLY A 37 1.60 1.67 -0.10
N VAL A 38 0.91 2.64 0.50
CA VAL A 38 1.20 4.06 0.26
C VAL A 38 2.45 4.49 1.03
N SER A 39 3.30 5.29 0.38
CA SER A 39 4.44 5.96 1.03
C SER A 39 4.12 7.40 1.42
N ALA A 40 4.80 7.90 2.46
CA ALA A 40 4.67 9.28 2.92
C ALA A 40 5.96 9.72 3.63
N LEU A 41 6.25 11.02 3.61
CA LEU A 41 7.30 11.60 4.44
C LEU A 41 6.94 11.53 5.92
N MET A 42 7.94 11.46 6.79
CA MET A 42 7.76 11.48 8.23
C MET A 42 8.59 12.61 8.86
N VAL A 43 7.97 13.38 9.75
CA VAL A 43 8.60 14.47 10.51
C VAL A 43 8.32 14.29 11.99
N ASN A 44 9.34 14.16 12.81
CA ASN A 44 9.21 13.95 14.26
C ASN A 44 8.22 12.82 14.59
N ASP A 45 8.43 11.66 13.98
CA ASP A 45 7.56 10.46 14.11
C ASP A 45 6.09 10.65 13.68
N THR A 46 5.79 11.77 13.02
CA THR A 46 4.47 12.04 12.47
C THR A 46 4.46 11.85 10.97
N ILE A 47 3.56 11.01 10.48
CA ILE A 47 3.37 10.74 9.05
C ILE A 47 2.67 11.95 8.41
N ILE A 48 3.26 12.49 7.35
CA ILE A 48 2.67 13.55 6.55
C ILE A 48 1.87 12.90 5.41
N TYR A 49 0.63 12.59 5.69
CA TYR A 49 -0.24 11.92 4.71
C TYR A 49 -0.42 12.77 3.46
N PRO A 50 -0.18 12.21 2.26
CA PRO A 50 -0.50 12.92 1.02
C PRO A 50 -2.02 13.08 0.91
N TRP A 51 -2.43 14.25 0.44
CA TRP A 51 -3.83 14.52 0.10
C TRP A 51 -4.16 13.95 -1.28
N CYS A 52 -5.29 14.28 -1.86
CA CYS A 52 -5.63 13.87 -3.22
C CYS A 52 -4.61 14.39 -4.24
N TYR A 53 -4.34 13.63 -5.29
CA TYR A 53 -3.58 14.12 -6.43
C TYR A 53 -4.35 15.26 -7.13
N LYS A 54 -3.59 16.20 -7.68
CA LYS A 54 -4.10 17.37 -8.39
C LYS A 54 -4.23 17.11 -9.88
N THR A 55 -3.26 16.42 -10.45
CA THR A 55 -3.22 16.09 -11.87
C THR A 55 -2.82 14.63 -12.07
N GLN A 56 -3.26 14.06 -13.19
CA GLN A 56 -2.85 12.75 -13.66
C GLN A 56 -2.50 12.80 -15.14
N GLU A 57 -1.54 11.97 -15.55
CA GLU A 57 -1.14 11.78 -16.93
C GLU A 57 -0.91 10.29 -17.18
N VAL A 58 -1.62 9.70 -18.14
CA VAL A 58 -1.39 8.32 -18.57
C VAL A 58 -0.26 8.33 -19.59
N LEU A 59 0.87 7.70 -19.27
CA LEU A 59 2.07 7.65 -20.11
C LEU A 59 2.07 6.42 -21.01
N ASP A 60 1.66 5.26 -20.46
CA ASP A 60 1.49 4.02 -21.22
C ASP A 60 0.10 3.45 -20.97
N ASN A 61 -0.54 2.97 -22.02
CA ASN A 61 -1.83 2.27 -21.94
C ASN A 61 -1.86 1.15 -22.99
N GLY A 62 -0.90 0.23 -22.88
CA GLY A 62 -0.75 -0.91 -23.77
C GLY A 62 -1.16 -2.23 -23.11
N PRO A 63 -1.22 -3.33 -23.90
CA PRO A 63 -1.61 -4.64 -23.36
C PRO A 63 -0.55 -5.26 -22.43
N LEU A 64 0.70 -4.78 -22.48
CA LEU A 64 1.79 -5.29 -21.65
C LEU A 64 2.12 -4.41 -20.45
N ARG A 65 1.79 -3.10 -20.54
CA ARG A 65 2.13 -2.13 -19.49
C ARG A 65 1.11 -1.01 -19.43
N PHE A 66 0.78 -0.63 -18.20
CA PHE A 66 0.10 0.61 -17.87
C PHE A 66 1.02 1.47 -17.00
N THR A 67 1.15 2.77 -17.35
CA THR A 67 1.93 3.73 -16.56
C THR A 67 1.14 5.00 -16.39
N VAL A 68 1.01 5.48 -15.14
CA VAL A 68 0.38 6.74 -14.79
C VAL A 68 1.30 7.58 -13.92
N LYS A 69 1.38 8.87 -14.24
CA LYS A 69 2.02 9.88 -13.40
C LYS A 69 0.94 10.65 -12.64
N LEU A 70 1.12 10.77 -11.34
CA LEU A 70 0.26 11.55 -10.43
C LEU A 70 1.08 12.67 -9.82
N GLU A 71 0.57 13.90 -9.87
CA GLU A 71 1.12 15.04 -9.13
C GLU A 71 0.13 15.43 -8.03
N PHE A 72 0.60 15.53 -6.79
CA PHE A 72 -0.24 15.78 -5.64
C PHE A 72 -0.36 17.27 -5.33
N ASN A 73 -1.35 17.63 -4.53
CA ASN A 73 -1.43 18.98 -3.97
C ASN A 73 -0.23 19.21 -3.04
N PRO A 74 0.22 20.48 -2.91
CA PRO A 74 1.36 20.80 -2.06
C PRO A 74 1.15 20.35 -0.62
N LEU A 75 2.20 19.81 -0.02
CA LEU A 75 2.28 19.35 1.37
C LEU A 75 2.96 20.40 2.24
N ALA A 76 2.51 20.49 3.50
CA ALA A 76 3.23 21.23 4.51
C ALA A 76 4.27 20.32 5.20
N VAL A 77 5.55 20.59 4.97
CA VAL A 77 6.68 19.83 5.53
C VAL A 77 7.59 20.78 6.27
N LYS A 78 7.73 20.64 7.60
CA LYS A 78 8.56 21.50 8.46
C LYS A 78 8.32 23.03 8.23
N GLY A 79 7.07 23.41 7.99
CA GLY A 79 6.71 24.82 7.74
C GLY A 79 6.85 25.27 6.28
N ASP A 80 7.46 24.49 5.40
CA ASP A 80 7.42 24.72 3.95
C ASP A 80 6.11 24.15 3.40
N THR A 81 5.33 24.97 2.72
CA THR A 81 4.03 24.62 2.15
C THR A 81 4.08 24.39 0.64
N ALA A 82 5.26 24.34 0.05
CA ALA A 82 5.48 24.22 -1.39
C ALA A 82 6.02 22.85 -1.82
N VAL A 83 6.14 21.88 -0.92
CA VAL A 83 6.63 20.54 -1.23
C VAL A 83 5.57 19.80 -2.05
N VAL A 84 5.92 19.34 -3.25
CA VAL A 84 5.01 18.62 -4.14
C VAL A 84 5.49 17.21 -4.35
N GLU A 85 4.62 16.25 -4.07
CA GLU A 85 4.86 14.84 -4.33
C GLU A 85 4.45 14.48 -5.77
N THR A 86 5.30 13.71 -6.45
CA THR A 86 5.00 13.08 -7.74
C THR A 86 5.15 11.58 -7.62
N ARG A 87 4.19 10.82 -8.15
CA ARG A 87 4.27 9.35 -8.26
C ARG A 87 4.21 8.92 -9.71
N LEU A 88 5.14 8.06 -10.08
CA LEU A 88 5.09 7.30 -11.32
C LEU A 88 4.74 5.86 -10.96
N ILE A 89 3.53 5.40 -11.32
CA ILE A 89 3.04 4.07 -11.01
C ILE A 89 2.98 3.27 -12.30
N THR A 90 3.65 2.12 -12.31
CA THR A 90 3.69 1.21 -13.46
C THR A 90 3.18 -0.16 -13.05
N LEU A 91 2.29 -0.74 -13.86
CA LEU A 91 1.81 -2.11 -13.73
C LEU A 91 2.08 -2.86 -15.02
N ASP A 92 2.81 -3.96 -14.92
CA ASP A 92 3.10 -4.87 -16.03
C ASP A 92 2.10 -6.03 -16.07
N ALA A 93 1.74 -6.47 -17.26
CA ALA A 93 0.85 -7.61 -17.44
C ALA A 93 1.42 -8.87 -16.78
N GLY A 94 0.57 -9.57 -16.01
CA GLY A 94 0.95 -10.76 -15.26
C GLY A 94 1.67 -10.51 -13.94
N SER A 95 1.91 -9.25 -13.56
CA SER A 95 2.46 -8.89 -12.25
C SER A 95 1.35 -8.70 -11.21
N HIS A 96 1.57 -9.19 -9.99
CA HIS A 96 0.77 -8.84 -8.82
C HIS A 96 1.19 -7.50 -8.21
N LEU A 97 2.34 -6.94 -8.63
CA LEU A 97 2.92 -5.76 -8.02
C LEU A 97 2.95 -4.58 -8.98
N ASN A 98 2.55 -3.43 -8.46
CA ASN A 98 2.83 -2.14 -9.06
C ASN A 98 4.24 -1.71 -8.67
N ARG A 99 5.01 -1.16 -9.60
CA ARG A 99 6.22 -0.41 -9.30
C ARG A 99 5.86 1.06 -9.13
N THR A 100 6.26 1.66 -8.02
CA THR A 100 6.06 3.09 -7.77
C THR A 100 7.40 3.77 -7.56
N ALA A 101 7.63 4.87 -8.28
CA ALA A 101 8.72 5.81 -8.02
C ALA A 101 8.10 7.11 -7.48
N VAL A 102 8.54 7.53 -6.30
CA VAL A 102 8.06 8.74 -5.62
C VAL A 102 9.18 9.75 -5.56
N SER A 103 8.88 10.99 -5.94
CA SER A 103 9.81 12.11 -5.81
C SER A 103 9.10 13.33 -5.20
N TYR A 104 9.90 14.17 -4.53
CA TYR A 104 9.41 15.40 -3.91
C TYR A 104 10.19 16.60 -4.46
N SER A 105 9.47 17.52 -5.10
CA SER A 105 10.05 18.82 -5.47
C SER A 105 9.96 19.80 -4.30
N ASN A 106 10.90 20.76 -4.25
CA ASN A 106 11.03 21.77 -3.20
C ASN A 106 11.36 21.24 -1.80
N LEU A 107 11.60 19.96 -1.62
CA LEU A 107 12.12 19.41 -0.38
C LEU A 107 13.61 19.81 -0.24
N LYS A 108 14.00 20.36 0.92
CA LYS A 108 15.32 20.98 1.10
C LYS A 108 16.32 20.13 1.90
N GLU A 109 15.82 19.10 2.56
CA GLU A 109 16.64 18.24 3.42
C GLU A 109 16.15 16.79 3.37
N SER A 110 17.05 15.87 3.70
CA SER A 110 16.72 14.45 3.81
C SER A 110 15.75 14.21 4.95
N LEU A 111 14.74 13.37 4.70
CA LEU A 111 13.74 13.01 5.69
C LEU A 111 13.48 11.51 5.66
N PRO A 112 13.04 10.94 6.79
CA PRO A 112 12.47 9.61 6.77
C PRO A 112 11.25 9.55 5.84
N ILE A 113 11.18 8.48 5.05
CA ILE A 113 10.01 8.09 4.27
C ILE A 113 9.50 6.76 4.79
N VAL A 114 8.20 6.64 4.98
CA VAL A 114 7.55 5.42 5.42
C VAL A 114 6.67 4.88 4.32
N THR A 115 6.59 3.56 4.20
CA THR A 115 5.56 2.87 3.40
C THR A 115 4.79 1.97 4.34
N GLY A 116 3.46 1.95 4.24
CA GLY A 116 2.64 1.24 5.21
C GLY A 116 1.52 0.42 4.58
N ILE A 117 1.14 -0.64 5.28
CA ILE A 117 -0.07 -1.42 5.03
C ILE A 117 -0.93 -1.34 6.29
N VAL A 118 -2.20 -0.99 6.14
CA VAL A 118 -3.13 -0.88 7.27
C VAL A 118 -3.51 -2.28 7.79
N LEU A 119 -3.64 -2.40 9.10
CA LEU A 119 -3.97 -3.66 9.79
C LEU A 119 -5.38 -3.58 10.36
N HIS A 120 -6.15 -4.67 10.19
CA HIS A 120 -7.44 -4.88 10.84
C HIS A 120 -7.37 -5.96 11.93
N GLU A 121 -6.36 -6.84 11.87
CA GLU A 121 -6.04 -7.82 12.88
C GLU A 121 -4.53 -7.78 13.14
N PRO A 122 -4.06 -7.13 14.22
CA PRO A 122 -2.63 -6.95 14.47
C PRO A 122 -1.93 -8.26 14.83
N ASP A 123 -2.68 -9.26 15.31
CA ASP A 123 -2.19 -10.63 15.60
C ASP A 123 -2.24 -11.54 14.35
N GLY A 124 -2.69 -11.01 13.21
CA GLY A 124 -2.70 -11.70 11.93
C GLY A 124 -1.28 -11.99 11.43
N ALA A 125 -1.20 -12.72 10.31
CA ALA A 125 0.09 -13.05 9.70
C ALA A 125 0.74 -11.80 9.08
N VAL A 126 1.50 -11.08 9.91
CA VAL A 126 2.33 -9.93 9.50
C VAL A 126 3.78 -10.39 9.38
N VAL A 127 4.43 -10.04 8.28
CA VAL A 127 5.89 -10.10 8.13
C VAL A 127 6.41 -8.68 7.97
N ALA A 128 7.41 -8.32 8.78
CA ALA A 128 8.11 -7.05 8.69
C ALA A 128 9.62 -7.37 8.68
N ASP A 129 10.18 -7.59 7.50
CA ASP A 129 11.56 -8.03 7.32
C ASP A 129 12.42 -6.90 6.75
N ALA A 130 13.10 -6.17 7.63
CA ALA A 130 14.00 -5.10 7.21
C ALA A 130 15.22 -5.62 6.46
N ALA A 131 15.77 -6.79 6.85
CA ALA A 131 16.94 -7.37 6.20
C ALA A 131 16.59 -7.96 4.82
N GLY A 132 15.44 -8.58 4.71
CA GLY A 132 14.89 -9.08 3.44
C GLY A 132 14.30 -8.00 2.56
N GLY A 133 14.12 -6.76 3.07
CA GLY A 133 13.62 -5.63 2.29
C GLY A 133 12.14 -5.75 1.89
N TYR A 134 11.30 -6.43 2.66
CA TYR A 134 9.87 -6.53 2.35
C TYR A 134 8.98 -6.58 3.60
N MET A 135 7.71 -6.29 3.39
CA MET A 135 6.65 -6.49 4.38
C MET A 135 5.43 -7.13 3.73
N THR A 136 4.70 -7.96 4.49
CA THR A 136 3.43 -8.55 4.07
C THR A 136 2.41 -8.55 5.20
N TYR A 137 1.14 -8.61 4.82
CA TYR A 137 0.02 -8.76 5.73
C TYR A 137 -1.06 -9.63 5.10
N VAL A 138 -1.65 -10.50 5.89
CA VAL A 138 -2.81 -11.31 5.50
C VAL A 138 -4.06 -10.74 6.16
N ASP A 139 -4.95 -10.17 5.36
CA ASP A 139 -6.22 -9.63 5.83
C ASP A 139 -7.33 -10.68 5.70
N PRO A 140 -8.15 -10.90 6.75
CA PRO A 140 -9.26 -11.85 6.71
C PRO A 140 -10.43 -11.36 5.87
N THR A 141 -10.38 -10.12 5.37
CA THR A 141 -11.44 -9.43 4.63
C THR A 141 -12.70 -9.13 5.47
N THR A 142 -13.66 -8.39 4.92
CA THR A 142 -14.85 -7.95 5.67
C THR A 142 -16.03 -8.91 5.64
N GLY A 143 -15.90 -10.07 5.01
CA GLY A 143 -16.97 -11.04 4.88
C GLY A 143 -16.54 -12.48 5.08
N PRO A 144 -17.35 -13.32 5.73
CA PRO A 144 -16.96 -14.69 6.09
C PRO A 144 -16.66 -15.57 4.88
N ASP A 145 -17.23 -15.24 3.73
CA ASP A 145 -17.11 -16.03 2.49
C ASP A 145 -16.17 -15.39 1.46
N ASN A 146 -15.52 -14.28 1.80
CA ASN A 146 -14.68 -13.53 0.85
C ASN A 146 -13.27 -14.08 0.68
N GLY A 147 -12.84 -15.01 1.52
CA GLY A 147 -11.48 -15.51 1.55
C GLY A 147 -10.53 -14.53 2.23
N LYS A 148 -9.25 -14.62 1.89
CA LYS A 148 -8.17 -13.77 2.44
C LYS A 148 -7.47 -13.02 1.35
N ILE A 149 -7.04 -11.80 1.66
CA ILE A 149 -6.16 -11.01 0.80
C ILE A 149 -4.76 -10.99 1.40
N PHE A 150 -3.78 -11.25 0.56
CA PHE A 150 -2.37 -11.13 0.86
C PHE A 150 -1.88 -9.80 0.29
N MET A 151 -1.44 -8.90 1.14
CA MET A 151 -0.86 -7.62 0.72
C MET A 151 0.63 -7.61 0.99
N GLY A 152 1.38 -6.84 0.21
CA GLY A 152 2.81 -6.72 0.42
C GLY A 152 3.43 -5.52 -0.27
N ALA A 153 4.60 -5.15 0.23
CA ALA A 153 5.49 -4.19 -0.41
C ALA A 153 6.95 -4.65 -0.29
N ALA A 154 7.74 -4.41 -1.34
CA ALA A 154 9.14 -4.78 -1.44
C ALA A 154 9.99 -3.56 -1.84
N PHE A 155 11.18 -3.47 -1.27
CA PHE A 155 12.03 -2.27 -1.28
C PHE A 155 13.43 -2.62 -1.79
N PRO A 156 13.80 -2.20 -3.02
CA PRO A 156 15.17 -2.37 -3.52
C PRO A 156 16.20 -1.56 -2.75
N ALA A 157 15.78 -0.41 -2.18
CA ALA A 157 16.64 0.44 -1.37
C ALA A 157 16.77 -0.10 0.06
N VAL A 158 17.80 0.36 0.77
CA VAL A 158 18.05 -0.01 2.16
C VAL A 158 16.86 0.36 3.04
N VAL A 159 16.32 -0.63 3.74
CA VAL A 159 15.32 -0.47 4.78
C VAL A 159 16.04 -0.27 6.11
N LYS A 160 15.75 0.83 6.80
CA LYS A 160 16.30 1.10 8.14
C LYS A 160 15.56 0.34 9.23
N GLU A 161 14.25 0.29 9.12
CA GLU A 161 13.39 -0.30 10.13
C GLU A 161 12.13 -0.87 9.49
N ALA A 162 11.68 -2.01 9.98
CA ALA A 162 10.37 -2.57 9.68
C ALA A 162 9.68 -2.91 11.01
N LYS A 163 8.45 -2.41 11.20
CA LYS A 163 7.74 -2.53 12.48
C LYS A 163 6.24 -2.49 12.32
N THR A 164 5.53 -3.04 13.32
CA THR A 164 4.09 -2.82 13.51
C THR A 164 3.86 -1.68 14.50
N VAL A 165 2.98 -0.75 14.15
CA VAL A 165 2.57 0.38 14.99
C VAL A 165 1.06 0.35 15.14
N LEU A 166 0.58 0.15 16.37
CA LEU A 166 -0.85 0.14 16.67
C LEU A 166 -1.38 1.55 16.91
N PHE A 167 -2.59 1.81 16.47
CA PHE A 167 -3.26 3.08 16.72
C PHE A 167 -3.81 3.15 18.14
N PRO A 168 -3.72 4.30 18.82
CA PRO A 168 -4.50 4.58 20.02
C PRO A 168 -6.00 4.41 19.76
N ILE A 169 -6.75 4.09 20.81
CA ILE A 169 -8.21 3.82 20.71
C ILE A 169 -8.96 5.02 20.09
N GLU A 170 -8.55 6.23 20.40
CA GLU A 170 -9.14 7.45 19.88
C GLU A 170 -8.92 7.60 18.38
N GLU A 171 -7.75 7.22 17.90
CA GLU A 171 -7.41 7.25 16.48
C GLU A 171 -8.12 6.17 15.68
N LYS A 172 -8.32 4.97 16.23
CA LYS A 172 -9.02 3.87 15.54
C LYS A 172 -10.37 4.30 15.00
N LYS A 173 -11.15 5.05 15.78
CA LYS A 173 -12.47 5.55 15.35
C LYS A 173 -12.40 6.47 14.14
N MET A 174 -11.36 7.29 14.06
CA MET A 174 -11.13 8.19 12.93
C MET A 174 -10.56 7.47 11.71
N ARG A 175 -9.97 6.28 11.91
CA ARG A 175 -9.33 5.47 10.87
C ARG A 175 -10.15 4.23 10.48
N ASN A 176 -11.46 4.36 10.48
CA ASN A 176 -12.40 3.30 10.12
C ASN A 176 -12.21 2.00 10.93
N ASN A 177 -11.87 2.14 12.22
CA ASN A 177 -11.56 1.07 13.18
C ASN A 177 -10.34 0.22 12.80
N ALA A 178 -9.45 0.70 11.96
CA ALA A 178 -8.18 0.03 11.70
C ALA A 178 -7.36 -0.09 12.99
N ASP A 179 -6.63 -1.18 13.14
CA ASP A 179 -5.83 -1.47 14.34
C ASP A 179 -4.46 -0.80 14.33
N GLY A 180 -3.88 -0.59 13.17
CA GLY A 180 -2.54 -0.01 13.04
C GLY A 180 -1.98 -0.08 11.63
N HIS A 181 -0.66 -0.01 11.53
CA HIS A 181 0.10 -0.25 10.32
C HIS A 181 1.23 -1.25 10.55
N VAL A 182 1.55 -2.06 9.55
CA VAL A 182 2.91 -2.49 9.36
C VAL A 182 3.62 -1.43 8.52
N LEU A 183 4.81 -0.99 8.96
CA LEU A 183 5.58 0.10 8.37
C LEU A 183 6.98 -0.36 8.02
N VAL A 184 7.46 0.09 6.87
CA VAL A 184 8.86 0.12 6.50
C VAL A 184 9.32 1.57 6.49
N VAL A 185 10.47 1.85 7.12
CA VAL A 185 11.10 3.17 7.19
C VAL A 185 12.42 3.14 6.41
N SER A 186 12.61 4.12 5.54
CA SER A 186 13.84 4.38 4.79
C SER A 186 14.19 5.86 4.87
N ASP A 187 15.31 6.28 4.29
CA ASP A 187 15.61 7.69 4.07
C ASP A 187 15.20 8.10 2.66
N TYR A 188 14.73 9.32 2.56
CA TYR A 188 14.53 10.00 1.29
C TYR A 188 15.49 11.17 1.15
N GLU A 189 16.25 11.18 0.06
CA GLU A 189 17.16 12.27 -0.29
C GLU A 189 16.51 13.19 -1.34
N PRO A 190 16.54 14.53 -1.14
CA PRO A 190 16.02 15.46 -2.12
C PRO A 190 16.61 15.25 -3.51
N GLY A 191 15.75 15.18 -4.52
CA GLY A 191 16.14 14.97 -5.92
C GLY A 191 16.36 13.51 -6.31
N ALA A 192 16.19 12.56 -5.39
CA ALA A 192 16.18 11.13 -5.69
C ALA A 192 14.75 10.61 -5.95
N ASP A 193 14.65 9.44 -6.56
CA ASP A 193 13.42 8.67 -6.61
C ASP A 193 13.43 7.61 -5.51
N TYR A 194 12.38 7.56 -4.71
CA TYR A 194 12.09 6.45 -3.82
C TYR A 194 11.28 5.39 -4.56
N VAL A 195 11.93 4.28 -4.89
CA VAL A 195 11.32 3.20 -5.68
C VAL A 195 10.95 2.04 -4.77
N TYR A 196 9.73 1.56 -4.90
CA TYR A 196 9.27 0.34 -4.24
C TYR A 196 8.20 -0.37 -5.08
N TYR A 197 7.91 -1.62 -4.71
CA TYR A 197 6.88 -2.46 -5.32
C TYR A 197 5.82 -2.75 -4.30
N TRP A 198 4.54 -2.75 -4.70
CA TRP A 198 3.43 -3.03 -3.81
C TRP A 198 2.27 -3.65 -4.57
N GLY A 199 1.51 -4.48 -3.89
CA GLY A 199 0.36 -5.12 -4.50
C GLY A 199 -0.29 -6.13 -3.60
N PHE A 200 -1.11 -6.97 -4.22
CA PHE A 200 -1.90 -7.95 -3.48
C PHE A 200 -2.14 -9.22 -4.30
N ALA A 201 -2.50 -10.28 -3.60
CA ALA A 201 -3.08 -11.50 -4.16
C ALA A 201 -4.29 -11.92 -3.34
N TRP A 202 -5.15 -12.75 -3.94
CA TRP A 202 -6.35 -13.28 -3.31
C TRP A 202 -6.25 -14.80 -3.22
N ASP A 203 -6.58 -15.39 -2.07
CA ASP A 203 -6.45 -16.83 -1.84
C ASP A 203 -7.36 -17.68 -2.74
N ARG A 204 -8.33 -17.08 -3.42
CA ARG A 204 -9.17 -17.72 -4.43
C ARG A 204 -8.65 -17.60 -5.86
N ALA A 205 -7.59 -16.81 -6.07
CA ALA A 205 -6.89 -16.68 -7.35
C ALA A 205 -5.73 -17.70 -7.47
N ASP A 206 -4.60 -17.32 -8.00
CA ASP A 206 -3.43 -18.19 -8.26
C ASP A 206 -2.54 -18.40 -7.02
N ILE A 207 -2.36 -17.40 -6.17
CA ILE A 207 -1.59 -17.49 -4.91
C ILE A 207 -2.53 -17.87 -3.77
N LYS A 208 -2.37 -19.09 -3.24
CA LYS A 208 -3.32 -19.69 -2.29
C LYS A 208 -2.94 -19.56 -0.82
N THR A 209 -1.66 -19.28 -0.52
CA THR A 209 -1.15 -19.28 0.86
C THR A 209 -0.25 -18.09 1.15
N ALA A 210 -0.17 -17.71 2.43
CA ALA A 210 0.71 -16.66 2.90
C ALA A 210 2.19 -16.96 2.60
N GLU A 211 2.60 -18.23 2.72
CA GLU A 211 3.98 -18.65 2.43
C GLU A 211 4.34 -18.48 0.95
N ALA A 212 3.39 -18.79 0.05
CA ALA A 212 3.58 -18.57 -1.38
C ALA A 212 3.68 -17.08 -1.70
N TRP A 213 2.86 -16.24 -1.05
CA TRP A 213 2.93 -14.79 -1.18
C TRP A 213 4.24 -14.21 -0.64
N ASN A 214 4.67 -14.62 0.57
CA ASN A 214 5.93 -14.17 1.14
C ASN A 214 7.13 -14.53 0.26
N ARG A 215 7.12 -15.72 -0.36
CA ARG A 215 8.15 -16.13 -1.32
C ARG A 215 8.11 -15.25 -2.57
N TYR A 216 6.93 -14.99 -3.13
CA TYR A 216 6.78 -14.09 -4.27
C TYR A 216 7.35 -12.70 -3.99
N MET A 217 7.11 -12.16 -2.78
CA MET A 217 7.66 -10.86 -2.37
C MET A 217 9.19 -10.87 -2.24
N ALA A 218 9.75 -11.92 -1.63
CA ALA A 218 11.20 -12.07 -1.50
C ALA A 218 11.88 -12.24 -2.87
N ASP A 219 11.30 -13.07 -3.76
CA ASP A 219 11.84 -13.34 -5.10
C ASP A 219 11.78 -12.08 -5.99
N CYS A 220 10.80 -11.19 -5.81
CA CYS A 220 10.70 -9.94 -6.55
C CYS A 220 11.99 -9.09 -6.45
N LEU A 221 12.63 -9.06 -5.30
CA LEU A 221 13.86 -8.30 -5.08
C LEU A 221 15.08 -8.92 -5.76
N LEU A 222 15.12 -10.23 -5.94
CA LEU A 222 16.22 -10.91 -6.64
C LEU A 222 16.27 -10.48 -8.11
N TYR A 223 15.12 -10.45 -8.77
CA TYR A 223 15.04 -10.05 -10.19
C TYR A 223 15.31 -8.55 -10.41
N THR A 224 15.03 -7.70 -9.42
CA THR A 224 15.28 -6.26 -9.55
C THR A 224 16.74 -5.89 -9.35
N SER A 225 17.50 -6.66 -8.55
CA SER A 225 18.95 -6.47 -8.39
C SER A 225 19.72 -6.86 -9.65
N ASP A 226 19.37 -7.97 -10.27
CA ASP A 226 20.03 -8.46 -11.48
C ASP A 226 19.82 -7.52 -12.68
N ALA A 227 18.59 -7.00 -12.86
CA ALA A 227 18.30 -6.04 -13.91
C ALA A 227 19.02 -4.69 -13.75
N ALA A 228 19.34 -4.29 -12.52
CA ALA A 228 20.13 -3.07 -12.26
C ALA A 228 21.62 -3.26 -12.54
N ASP A 229 22.15 -4.47 -12.39
CA ASP A 229 23.55 -4.80 -12.70
C ASP A 229 23.79 -5.04 -14.21
N GLU A 230 22.80 -5.55 -14.96
CA GLU A 230 22.87 -5.68 -16.41
C GLU A 230 22.75 -4.33 -17.15
N ALA A 231 22.21 -3.29 -16.53
CA ALA A 231 22.04 -1.95 -17.10
C ALA A 231 23.24 -1.01 -16.87
N ARG A 232 24.32 -1.48 -16.24
CA ARG A 232 25.59 -0.78 -16.03
C ARG A 232 26.66 -1.24 -17.02
#